data_f38bd4b6160e8da3b689d3d00e7f328a
#
_entry.id   f38bd4b6160e8da3b689d3d00e7f328a
#
_cell.length_a   1.000
_cell.length_b   1.000
_cell.length_c   1.000
_cell.angle_alpha   90.00
_cell.angle_beta   90.00
_cell.angle_gamma   90.00
#
_symmetry.space_group_name_H-M   'P 1'
#
loop_
_entity.id
_entity.type
_entity.pdbx_description
1 polymer ?
#
loop_
_entity_poly.entity_id
_entity_poly.type
_entity_poly.pdbx_seq_one_letter_code
_entity_poly.pdbx_strand_id
1 'polypeptide(L)'
;MSSRFPVVAGAFYPSSKDLLIKEIEKCFKHQLGPGKVPDKPIEYFSRISFLISPHAGYVYSGPVAAHGYYNLYKNPLPKTIIILGPNHQGYGTSVSIYPEGTWRTPLGEVKIDKE
;
A
#
# COMPACT_ATOMS: atom_id res chain seq x y z
N MET A 1 -20.37 8.21 9.20
CA MET A 1 -18.98 7.72 9.33
C MET A 1 -18.05 8.64 8.55
N SER A 2 -16.93 9.02 9.13
CA SER A 2 -15.93 9.82 8.43
C SER A 2 -15.19 8.98 7.41
N SER A 3 -14.92 9.56 6.23
CA SER A 3 -14.08 8.94 5.20
C SER A 3 -12.92 9.85 4.88
N ARG A 4 -11.72 9.30 4.89
CA ARG A 4 -10.54 10.03 4.44
C ARG A 4 -10.34 9.81 2.94
N PHE A 5 -10.34 10.89 2.18
CA PHE A 5 -10.10 10.87 0.75
C PHE A 5 -8.60 10.82 0.42
N PRO A 6 -8.21 10.24 -0.71
CA PRO A 6 -6.83 10.25 -1.15
C PRO A 6 -6.39 11.67 -1.49
N VAL A 7 -5.23 12.08 -0.96
CA VAL A 7 -4.72 13.45 -1.16
C VAL A 7 -3.65 13.54 -2.26
N VAL A 8 -3.11 12.42 -2.72
CA VAL A 8 -2.04 12.37 -3.74
C VAL A 8 -2.42 11.54 -4.97
N ALA A 9 -3.69 11.14 -5.08
CA ALA A 9 -4.21 10.49 -6.28
C ALA A 9 -4.12 11.45 -7.49
N GLY A 10 -3.59 10.98 -8.60
CA GLY A 10 -3.28 11.79 -9.78
C GLY A 10 -1.89 12.44 -9.75
N ALA A 11 -1.23 12.46 -8.59
CA ALA A 11 0.13 13.00 -8.44
C ALA A 11 1.16 11.89 -8.20
N PHE A 12 0.96 11.03 -7.20
CA PHE A 12 1.89 9.96 -6.84
C PHE A 12 1.52 8.60 -7.48
N TYR A 13 0.26 8.47 -7.87
CA TYR A 13 -0.30 7.30 -8.55
C TYR A 13 -1.57 7.73 -9.32
N PRO A 14 -2.01 6.95 -10.34
CA PRO A 14 -3.20 7.29 -11.10
C PRO A 14 -4.46 7.39 -10.23
N SER A 15 -5.30 8.40 -10.49
CA SER A 15 -6.59 8.60 -9.82
C SER A 15 -7.71 7.69 -10.35
N SER A 16 -7.56 7.14 -11.54
CA SER A 16 -8.48 6.16 -12.13
C SER A 16 -8.15 4.75 -11.65
N LYS A 17 -9.18 4.00 -11.27
CA LYS A 17 -9.05 2.60 -10.83
C LYS A 17 -8.31 1.73 -11.86
N ASP A 18 -8.75 1.79 -13.12
CA ASP A 18 -8.19 0.94 -14.17
C ASP A 18 -6.73 1.30 -14.49
N LEU A 19 -6.42 2.59 -14.52
CA LEU A 19 -5.04 3.05 -14.72
C LEU A 19 -4.15 2.70 -13.52
N LEU A 20 -4.68 2.78 -12.31
CA LEU A 20 -3.93 2.41 -11.11
C LEU A 20 -3.63 0.91 -11.09
N ILE A 21 -4.59 0.05 -11.43
CA ILE A 21 -4.37 -1.40 -11.55
C ILE A 21 -3.26 -1.70 -12.57
N LYS A 22 -3.32 -1.08 -13.75
CA LYS A 22 -2.27 -1.23 -14.78
C LYS A 22 -0.90 -0.79 -14.28
N GLU A 23 -0.82 0.32 -13.56
CA GLU A 23 0.45 0.82 -13.02
C GLU A 23 1.00 -0.10 -11.93
N ILE A 24 0.14 -0.64 -11.06
CA ILE A 24 0.53 -1.65 -10.06
C ILE A 24 1.09 -2.91 -10.76
N GLU A 25 0.37 -3.44 -11.74
CA GLU A 25 0.84 -4.61 -12.51
C GLU A 25 2.18 -4.35 -13.19
N LYS A 26 2.37 -3.16 -13.75
CA LYS A 26 3.62 -2.73 -14.36
C LYS A 26 4.77 -2.72 -13.35
N CYS A 27 4.52 -2.22 -12.12
CA CYS A 27 5.51 -2.26 -11.05
C CYS A 27 5.93 -3.70 -10.70
N PHE A 28 4.97 -4.61 -10.59
CA PHE A 28 5.26 -6.03 -10.34
C PHE A 28 6.05 -6.70 -11.48
N LYS A 29 5.73 -6.37 -12.73
CA LYS A 29 6.36 -6.95 -13.93
C LYS A 29 7.67 -6.26 -14.34
N HIS A 30 8.01 -5.13 -13.70
CA HIS A 30 9.20 -4.36 -14.02
C HIS A 30 10.49 -5.15 -13.77
N GLN A 31 11.54 -4.86 -14.54
CA GLN A 31 12.86 -5.51 -14.39
C GLN A 31 13.49 -5.29 -12.99
N LEU A 32 13.16 -4.19 -12.31
CA LEU A 32 13.58 -3.88 -10.93
C LEU A 32 12.56 -4.34 -9.89
N GLY A 33 11.48 -4.95 -10.30
CA GLY A 33 10.46 -5.54 -9.46
C GLY A 33 10.58 -7.06 -9.38
N PRO A 34 9.56 -7.74 -8.83
CA PRO A 34 9.52 -9.21 -8.75
C PRO A 34 9.52 -9.92 -10.10
N GLY A 35 9.26 -9.21 -11.21
CA GLY A 35 9.18 -9.74 -12.56
C GLY A 35 7.83 -10.36 -12.92
N LYS A 36 6.94 -10.52 -11.97
CA LYS A 36 5.58 -11.07 -12.17
C LYS A 36 4.62 -10.60 -11.09
N VAL A 37 3.34 -10.59 -11.43
CA VAL A 37 2.27 -10.39 -10.45
C VAL A 37 2.12 -11.67 -9.60
N PRO A 38 1.93 -11.56 -8.27
CA PRO A 38 1.70 -12.74 -7.46
C PRO A 38 0.36 -13.39 -7.80
N ASP A 39 0.35 -14.69 -8.02
CA ASP A 39 -0.81 -15.43 -8.51
C ASP A 39 -1.62 -16.12 -7.41
N LYS A 40 -1.00 -16.68 -6.41
CA LYS A 40 -1.66 -17.32 -5.27
C LYS A 40 -0.86 -17.15 -3.99
N PRO A 41 -1.54 -17.02 -2.82
CA PRO A 41 -0.87 -17.18 -1.54
C PRO A 41 -0.24 -18.58 -1.50
N ILE A 42 1.03 -18.64 -1.22
CA ILE A 42 1.70 -19.92 -0.96
C ILE A 42 1.66 -20.07 0.56
N GLU A 43 1.27 -21.23 1.05
CA GLU A 43 1.41 -21.58 2.46
C GLU A 43 2.90 -21.68 2.81
N TYR A 44 3.52 -20.55 3.13
CA TYR A 44 4.88 -20.52 3.64
C TYR A 44 4.88 -20.41 5.17
N PHE A 45 5.81 -21.10 5.77
CA PHE A 45 5.99 -21.17 7.24
C PHE A 45 6.58 -19.88 7.84
N SER A 46 6.98 -18.92 7.02
CA SER A 46 7.53 -17.66 7.52
C SER A 46 6.44 -16.58 7.60
N ARG A 47 6.19 -16.08 8.79
CA ARG A 47 5.34 -14.91 8.98
C ARG A 47 6.15 -13.64 8.72
N ILE A 48 5.68 -12.80 7.81
CA ILE A 48 6.16 -11.43 7.69
C ILE A 48 5.43 -10.63 8.77
N SER A 49 6.18 -10.14 9.76
CA SER A 49 5.65 -9.30 10.83
C SER A 49 5.87 -7.81 10.56
N PHE A 50 6.85 -7.47 9.74
CA PHE A 50 7.22 -6.10 9.40
C PHE A 50 7.54 -5.99 7.92
N LEU A 51 7.14 -4.88 7.33
CA LEU A 51 7.51 -4.50 5.97
C LEU A 51 7.97 -3.05 5.98
N ILE A 52 9.19 -2.81 5.54
CA ILE A 52 9.69 -1.48 5.24
C ILE A 52 9.57 -1.29 3.74
N SER A 53 8.80 -0.27 3.32
CA SER A 53 8.51 -0.01 1.92
C SER A 53 8.88 1.42 1.56
N PRO A 54 9.51 1.67 0.41
CA PRO A 54 9.65 3.03 -0.10
C PRO A 54 8.28 3.63 -0.41
N HIS A 55 8.14 4.95 -0.27
CA HIS A 55 6.86 5.65 -0.36
C HIS A 55 6.89 6.86 -1.31
N ALA A 56 7.81 6.90 -2.25
CA ALA A 56 7.75 7.86 -3.35
C ALA A 56 6.61 7.51 -4.32
N GLY A 57 6.35 8.37 -5.29
CA GLY A 57 5.40 8.06 -6.36
C GLY A 57 5.76 6.74 -7.06
N TYR A 58 4.76 6.05 -7.60
CA TYR A 58 4.92 4.72 -8.19
C TYR A 58 5.97 4.66 -9.29
N VAL A 59 6.09 5.73 -10.09
CA VAL A 59 7.11 5.85 -11.14
C VAL A 59 8.54 5.73 -10.58
N TYR A 60 8.76 6.19 -9.35
CA TYR A 60 10.09 6.23 -8.73
C TYR A 60 10.39 4.99 -7.89
N SER A 61 9.45 4.52 -7.10
CA SER A 61 9.69 3.46 -6.12
C SER A 61 8.74 2.27 -6.21
N GLY A 62 7.75 2.30 -7.09
CA GLY A 62 6.75 1.24 -7.22
C GLY A 62 7.36 -0.16 -7.45
N PRO A 63 8.30 -0.34 -8.39
CA PRO A 63 8.92 -1.65 -8.60
C PRO A 63 9.65 -2.21 -7.38
N VAL A 64 10.32 -1.35 -6.62
CA VAL A 64 11.01 -1.76 -5.38
C VAL A 64 9.99 -2.11 -4.29
N ALA A 65 8.97 -1.27 -4.11
CA ALA A 65 7.88 -1.54 -3.18
C ALA A 65 7.16 -2.87 -3.51
N ALA A 66 7.00 -3.18 -4.79
CA ALA A 66 6.35 -4.40 -5.25
C ALA A 66 6.99 -5.69 -4.71
N HIS A 67 8.31 -5.71 -4.45
CA HIS A 67 8.96 -6.86 -3.81
C HIS A 67 8.40 -7.16 -2.42
N GLY A 68 8.20 -6.12 -1.61
CA GLY A 68 7.63 -6.27 -0.28
C GLY A 68 6.21 -6.80 -0.32
N TYR A 69 5.36 -6.19 -1.13
CA TYR A 69 3.97 -6.62 -1.30
C TYR A 69 3.83 -7.99 -1.94
N TYR A 70 4.71 -8.35 -2.88
CA TYR A 70 4.77 -9.69 -3.45
C TYR A 70 5.02 -10.75 -2.37
N ASN A 71 5.99 -10.51 -1.50
CA ASN A 71 6.28 -11.41 -0.40
C ASN A 71 5.16 -11.42 0.66
N LEU A 72 4.57 -10.26 0.96
CA LEU A 72 3.43 -10.18 1.87
C LEU A 72 2.24 -11.00 1.37
N TYR A 73 1.93 -10.91 0.09
CA TYR A 73 0.81 -11.66 -0.51
C TYR A 73 1.02 -13.18 -0.47
N LYS A 74 2.27 -13.65 -0.52
CA LYS A 74 2.61 -15.07 -0.40
C LYS A 74 2.50 -15.63 1.02
N ASN A 75 2.34 -14.76 2.00
CA ASN A 75 2.16 -15.16 3.40
C ASN A 75 0.68 -15.12 3.76
N PRO A 76 0.25 -15.80 4.85
CA PRO A 76 -1.09 -15.63 5.38
C PRO A 76 -1.38 -14.14 5.61
N LEU A 77 -2.46 -13.64 5.02
CA LEU A 77 -2.80 -12.23 5.15
C LEU A 77 -3.15 -11.89 6.60
N PRO A 78 -2.59 -10.81 7.15
CA PRO A 78 -2.93 -10.38 8.50
C PRO A 78 -4.37 -9.86 8.55
N LYS A 79 -5.01 -10.00 9.70
CA LYS A 79 -6.35 -9.44 9.93
C LYS A 79 -6.30 -7.92 10.03
N THR A 80 -5.27 -7.40 10.69
CA THR A 80 -5.05 -5.98 10.93
C THR A 80 -3.66 -5.59 10.48
N ILE A 81 -3.54 -4.44 9.82
CA ILE A 81 -2.29 -3.86 9.35
C ILE A 81 -2.12 -2.50 9.99
N ILE A 82 -0.99 -2.29 10.67
CA ILE A 82 -0.59 -0.99 11.20
C ILE A 82 0.35 -0.32 10.19
N ILE A 83 -0.04 0.86 9.70
CA ILE A 83 0.75 1.63 8.74
C ILE A 83 1.35 2.84 9.44
N LEU A 84 2.67 2.92 9.44
CA LEU A 84 3.42 4.06 9.96
C LEU A 84 3.99 4.86 8.79
N GLY A 85 3.55 6.09 8.65
CA GLY A 85 4.03 7.01 7.62
C GLY A 85 4.77 8.21 8.24
N PRO A 86 5.78 8.75 7.56
CA PRO A 86 6.48 9.93 8.05
C PRO A 86 5.65 11.21 7.84
N ASN A 87 5.75 12.14 8.78
CA ASN A 87 5.19 13.49 8.63
C ASN A 87 6.25 14.38 7.96
N HIS A 88 6.30 14.40 6.64
CA HIS A 88 7.27 15.16 5.88
C HIS A 88 7.16 16.69 6.03
N GLN A 89 5.98 17.19 6.33
CA GLN A 89 5.71 18.62 6.34
C GLN A 89 5.68 19.21 7.76
N GLY A 90 5.65 18.35 8.78
CA GLY A 90 5.64 18.76 10.18
C GLY A 90 4.35 19.44 10.64
N TYR A 91 3.25 19.31 9.90
CA TYR A 91 1.95 19.86 10.31
C TYR A 91 1.28 19.00 11.39
N GLY A 92 0.55 19.66 12.27
CA GLY A 92 -0.19 19.01 13.35
C GLY A 92 0.70 18.58 14.51
N THR A 93 0.29 17.51 15.19
CA THR A 93 1.02 16.94 16.32
C THR A 93 2.17 16.03 15.85
N SER A 94 3.15 15.80 16.74
CA SER A 94 4.30 14.92 16.43
C SER A 94 3.87 13.51 16.07
N VAL A 95 2.77 13.03 16.64
CA VAL A 95 2.15 11.75 16.30
C VAL A 95 0.66 11.99 16.07
N SER A 96 0.16 11.53 14.95
CA SER A 96 -1.25 11.63 14.58
C SER A 96 -1.77 10.26 14.17
N ILE A 97 -3.00 9.96 14.57
CA ILE A 97 -3.68 8.71 14.20
C ILE A 97 -5.04 9.04 13.59
N TYR A 98 -5.47 8.21 12.65
CA TYR A 98 -6.82 8.23 12.12
C TYR A 98 -7.60 7.06 12.76
N PRO A 99 -8.42 7.34 13.80
CA PRO A 99 -8.85 6.28 14.72
C PRO A 99 -10.09 5.51 14.27
N GLU A 100 -10.87 6.04 13.32
CA GLU A 100 -12.12 5.42 12.91
C GLU A 100 -12.56 5.85 11.51
N GLY A 101 -13.57 5.15 10.96
CA GLY A 101 -14.13 5.44 9.65
C GLY A 101 -13.53 4.60 8.54
N THR A 102 -13.33 5.22 7.38
CA THR A 102 -12.77 4.54 6.21
C THR A 102 -11.69 5.38 5.53
N TRP A 103 -10.75 4.72 4.90
CA TRP A 103 -9.86 5.33 3.92
C TRP A 103 -10.31 4.97 2.51
N ARG A 104 -10.46 5.98 1.68
CA ARG A 104 -10.73 5.83 0.26
C ARG A 104 -9.46 5.79 -0.55
N THR A 105 -9.43 4.90 -1.50
CA THR A 105 -8.42 4.83 -2.56
C THR A 105 -9.13 4.71 -3.91
N PRO A 106 -8.47 4.93 -5.04
CA PRO A 106 -9.08 4.66 -6.34
C PRO A 106 -9.50 3.20 -6.52
N LEU A 107 -8.94 2.28 -5.73
CA LEU A 107 -9.29 0.84 -5.77
C LEU A 107 -10.52 0.51 -4.92
N GLY A 108 -10.91 1.37 -4.00
CA GLY A 108 -12.04 1.15 -3.08
C GLY A 108 -11.80 1.72 -1.69
N GLU A 109 -12.63 1.32 -0.76
CA GLU A 109 -12.58 1.74 0.64
C GLU A 109 -12.02 0.65 1.54
N VAL A 110 -11.25 1.07 2.54
CA VAL A 110 -10.73 0.20 3.59
C VAL A 110 -11.23 0.72 4.94
N LYS A 111 -11.81 -0.15 5.74
CA LYS A 111 -12.22 0.18 7.11
C LYS A 111 -11.00 0.37 7.99
N ILE A 112 -11.09 1.36 8.89
CA ILE A 112 -10.15 1.51 9.98
C ILE A 112 -10.54 0.53 11.09
N ASP A 113 -9.56 -0.22 11.55
CA ASP A 113 -9.72 -1.10 12.72
C ASP A 113 -9.84 -0.21 13.97
N LYS A 114 -10.81 -0.51 14.82
CA LYS A 114 -11.07 0.27 16.04
C LYS A 114 -10.43 -0.33 17.30
N GLU A 115 -9.90 -1.55 17.18
CA GLU A 115 -9.19 -2.24 18.24
C GLU A 115 -7.68 -1.93 18.14
#